data_8d1c0de544e4eebfa077769b2bef8ba5
#
_entry.id   8d1c0de544e4eebfa077769b2bef8ba5
#
_cell.length_a   1.000
_cell.length_b   1.000
_cell.length_c   1.000
_cell.angle_alpha   90.00
_cell.angle_beta   90.00
_cell.angle_gamma   90.00
#
_symmetry.space_group_name_H-M   'P 1'
#
loop_
_entity.id
_entity.type
_entity.pdbx_description
1 polymer ?
#
loop_
_entity_poly.entity_id
_entity_poly.type
_entity_poly.pdbx_seq_one_letter_code
_entity_poly.pdbx_strand_id
1 'polypeptide(L)'
;MTLVTETTDTMHDITVNLTPGLSPAVITVAGADRPGVSGAFFRVLSAYRVQLLDVEQSLFRGRLNLAALVGINADRADTLTEGLTETLKAYGQKVTVQLKGDL
;
A
#
# COMPACT_ATOMS: atom_id res chain seq x y z
N MET A 1 -5.51 22.75 -14.64
CA MET A 1 -5.43 23.11 -13.88
C MET A 1 -5.80 22.56 -12.54
N THR A 2 -6.95 22.53 -12.21
CA THR A 2 -7.43 22.11 -10.91
C THR A 2 -6.97 20.71 -10.54
N LEU A 3 -6.96 19.82 -11.51
CA LEU A 3 -6.63 18.42 -11.26
C LEU A 3 -5.21 18.25 -10.71
N VAL A 4 -4.26 18.94 -11.32
CA VAL A 4 -2.86 18.86 -10.86
C VAL A 4 -2.74 19.43 -9.45
N THR A 5 -3.41 20.55 -9.20
CA THR A 5 -3.39 21.16 -7.89
C THR A 5 -3.96 20.23 -6.83
N GLU A 6 -5.07 19.58 -7.16
CA GLU A 6 -5.70 18.66 -6.22
C GLU A 6 -4.79 17.50 -5.87
N THR A 7 -4.07 16.96 -6.87
CA THR A 7 -3.14 15.87 -6.62
C THR A 7 -2.04 16.29 -5.67
N THR A 8 -1.50 17.48 -5.87
CA THR A 8 -0.44 18.01 -5.02
C THR A 8 -0.96 18.23 -3.59
N ASP A 9 -2.15 18.79 -3.47
CA ASP A 9 -2.74 19.04 -2.17
C ASP A 9 -3.02 17.73 -1.43
N THR A 10 -3.46 16.71 -2.15
CA THR A 10 -3.74 15.41 -1.54
C THR A 10 -2.48 14.81 -0.95
N MET A 11 -1.36 14.88 -1.67
CA MET A 11 -0.09 14.37 -1.16
C MET A 11 0.35 15.14 0.08
N HIS A 12 0.19 16.46 0.08
CA HIS A 12 0.53 17.26 1.23
C HIS A 12 -0.32 16.88 2.45
N ASP A 13 -1.64 16.72 2.25
CA ASP A 13 -2.53 16.36 3.33
C ASP A 13 -2.21 15.00 3.91
N ILE A 14 -1.87 14.04 3.06
CA ILE A 14 -1.52 12.70 3.50
C ILE A 14 -0.26 12.76 4.36
N THR A 15 0.74 13.52 3.94
CA THR A 15 1.97 13.65 4.69
C THR A 15 1.73 14.30 6.05
N VAL A 16 0.85 15.30 6.10
CA VAL A 16 0.52 15.99 7.34
C VAL A 16 -0.16 15.03 8.32
N ASN A 17 -0.96 14.11 7.84
CA ASN A 17 -1.71 13.19 8.68
C ASN A 17 -0.91 11.96 9.10
N LEU A 18 0.31 11.84 8.65
CA LEU A 18 1.16 10.70 9.00
C LEU A 18 1.52 10.75 10.49
N THR A 19 1.32 9.63 11.16
CA THR A 19 1.68 9.51 12.57
C THR A 19 3.17 9.76 12.76
N PRO A 20 3.57 10.61 13.74
CA PRO A 20 4.99 10.83 14.00
C PRO A 20 5.71 9.51 14.29
N GLY A 21 6.93 9.39 13.75
CA GLY A 21 7.73 8.18 13.91
C GLY A 21 7.53 7.16 12.82
N LEU A 22 6.49 7.31 12.01
CA LEU A 22 6.29 6.43 10.87
C LEU A 22 6.82 7.06 9.61
N SER A 23 7.22 6.23 8.67
CA SER A 23 7.71 6.66 7.36
C SER A 23 6.69 6.35 6.29
N PRO A 24 6.48 7.24 5.33
CA PRO A 24 5.54 6.94 4.25
C PRO A 24 6.14 5.92 3.29
N ALA A 25 5.28 5.05 2.80
CA ALA A 25 5.67 4.03 1.84
C ALA A 25 4.51 3.75 0.92
N VAL A 26 4.83 3.24 -0.28
CA VAL A 26 3.83 2.82 -1.24
C VAL A 26 3.91 1.31 -1.36
N ILE A 27 2.78 0.65 -1.19
CA ILE A 27 2.66 -0.79 -1.37
C ILE A 27 1.83 -1.03 -2.62
N THR A 28 2.33 -1.87 -3.52
CA THR A 28 1.56 -2.25 -4.70
C THR A 28 1.34 -3.75 -4.70
N VAL A 29 0.13 -4.15 -5.12
CA VAL A 29 -0.26 -5.54 -5.26
C VAL A 29 -0.82 -5.70 -6.66
N ALA A 30 -0.32 -6.66 -7.41
CA ALA A 30 -0.74 -6.86 -8.80
C ALA A 30 -0.84 -8.34 -9.10
N GLY A 31 -1.89 -8.72 -9.81
CA GLY A 31 -2.10 -10.10 -10.20
C GLY A 31 -3.50 -10.30 -10.77
N ALA A 32 -3.86 -11.56 -10.98
CA ALA A 32 -5.21 -11.88 -11.39
C ALA A 32 -6.18 -11.54 -10.27
N ASP A 33 -7.35 -11.05 -10.65
CA ASP A 33 -8.38 -10.76 -9.66
C ASP A 33 -8.90 -12.07 -9.09
N ARG A 34 -8.80 -12.20 -7.78
CA ARG A 34 -9.25 -13.39 -7.07
C ARG A 34 -9.99 -13.01 -5.80
N PRO A 35 -11.03 -13.76 -5.43
CA PRO A 35 -11.74 -13.48 -4.18
C PRO A 35 -10.78 -13.52 -2.99
N GLY A 36 -10.95 -12.56 -2.10
CA GLY A 36 -10.21 -12.56 -0.85
C GLY A 36 -8.89 -11.80 -0.87
N VAL A 37 -8.42 -11.33 -2.02
CA VAL A 37 -7.14 -10.63 -2.09
C VAL A 37 -7.15 -9.39 -1.20
N SER A 38 -8.14 -8.53 -1.36
CA SER A 38 -8.20 -7.29 -0.58
C SER A 38 -8.30 -7.56 0.91
N GLY A 39 -9.13 -8.54 1.29
CA GLY A 39 -9.26 -8.88 2.71
C GLY A 39 -7.96 -9.38 3.30
N ALA A 40 -7.24 -10.24 2.56
CA ALA A 40 -5.96 -10.74 3.02
C ALA A 40 -4.95 -9.60 3.15
N PHE A 41 -4.95 -8.69 2.18
CA PHE A 41 -4.05 -7.54 2.20
C PHE A 41 -4.28 -6.70 3.46
N PHE A 42 -5.52 -6.33 3.72
CA PHE A 42 -5.81 -5.47 4.87
C PHE A 42 -5.59 -6.17 6.21
N ARG A 43 -5.78 -7.49 6.26
CA ARG A 43 -5.47 -8.23 7.48
C ARG A 43 -3.99 -8.15 7.82
N VAL A 44 -3.12 -8.25 6.82
CA VAL A 44 -1.68 -8.14 7.07
C VAL A 44 -1.33 -6.74 7.54
N LEU A 45 -1.87 -5.71 6.86
CA LEU A 45 -1.60 -4.34 7.28
C LEU A 45 -2.00 -4.11 8.74
N SER A 46 -3.15 -4.64 9.13
CA SER A 46 -3.64 -4.49 10.48
C SER A 46 -2.74 -5.21 11.48
N ALA A 47 -2.29 -6.42 11.14
CA ALA A 47 -1.42 -7.20 12.01
C ALA A 47 -0.08 -6.52 12.26
N TYR A 48 0.42 -5.77 11.28
CA TYR A 48 1.69 -5.07 11.39
C TYR A 48 1.51 -3.61 11.83
N ARG A 49 0.28 -3.22 12.17
CA ARG A 49 -0.04 -1.88 12.66
C ARG A 49 0.37 -0.79 11.67
N VAL A 50 0.14 -1.08 10.41
CA VAL A 50 0.42 -0.13 9.34
C VAL A 50 -0.68 0.91 9.32
N GLN A 51 -0.30 2.20 9.22
CA GLN A 51 -1.28 3.26 9.09
C GLN A 51 -1.65 3.39 7.61
N LEU A 52 -2.92 3.21 7.28
CA LEU A 52 -3.40 3.37 5.91
C LEU A 52 -3.75 4.83 5.69
N LEU A 53 -3.08 5.45 4.72
CA LEU A 53 -3.30 6.86 4.42
C LEU A 53 -4.18 7.04 3.19
N ASP A 54 -3.98 6.19 2.18
CA ASP A 54 -4.77 6.25 0.97
C ASP A 54 -4.67 4.92 0.27
N VAL A 55 -5.71 4.57 -0.49
CA VAL A 55 -5.70 3.32 -1.24
C VAL A 55 -6.45 3.51 -2.54
N GLU A 56 -5.91 2.94 -3.59
CA GLU A 56 -6.52 2.97 -4.90
C GLU A 56 -6.50 1.55 -5.45
N GLN A 57 -7.62 1.13 -6.01
CA GLN A 57 -7.75 -0.21 -6.55
C GLN A 57 -8.37 -0.10 -7.93
N SER A 58 -7.78 -0.79 -8.88
CA SER A 58 -8.33 -0.82 -10.23
C SER A 58 -8.36 -2.25 -10.73
N LEU A 59 -9.34 -2.51 -11.58
CA LEU A 59 -9.54 -3.81 -12.18
C LEU A 59 -9.61 -3.61 -13.68
N PHE A 60 -8.70 -4.24 -14.39
CA PHE A 60 -8.66 -4.09 -15.85
C PHE A 60 -8.43 -5.45 -16.46
N ARG A 61 -9.42 -5.89 -17.25
CA ARG A 61 -9.34 -7.15 -18.00
C ARG A 61 -9.00 -8.33 -17.11
N GLY A 62 -9.63 -8.39 -15.93
CA GLY A 62 -9.39 -9.48 -14.99
C GLY A 62 -8.12 -9.38 -14.17
N ARG A 63 -7.38 -8.28 -14.32
CA ARG A 63 -6.16 -8.04 -13.54
C ARG A 63 -6.44 -7.01 -12.47
N LEU A 64 -6.00 -7.31 -11.26
CA LEU A 64 -6.15 -6.42 -10.11
C LEU A 64 -4.87 -5.65 -9.91
N ASN A 65 -5.00 -4.34 -9.72
CA ASN A 65 -3.90 -3.49 -9.28
C ASN A 65 -4.38 -2.73 -8.05
N LEU A 66 -3.64 -2.87 -6.98
CA LEU A 66 -3.96 -2.19 -5.73
C LEU A 66 -2.72 -1.41 -5.30
N ALA A 67 -2.89 -0.13 -5.01
CA ALA A 67 -1.81 0.69 -4.52
C ALA A 67 -2.26 1.34 -3.22
N ALA A 68 -1.42 1.28 -2.21
CA ALA A 68 -1.74 1.86 -0.91
C ALA A 68 -0.60 2.75 -0.46
N LEU A 69 -0.95 3.94 -0.03
CA LEU A 69 -0.01 4.85 0.62
C LEU A 69 -0.17 4.63 2.11
N VAL A 70 0.92 4.32 2.77
CA VAL A 70 0.88 3.89 4.17
C VAL A 70 1.97 4.56 4.97
N GLY A 71 1.78 4.55 6.30
CA GLY A 71 2.84 4.91 7.23
C GLY A 71 3.31 3.64 7.91
N ILE A 72 4.61 3.40 7.90
CA ILE A 72 5.19 2.21 8.49
C ILE A 72 6.43 2.57 9.30
N ASN A 73 6.75 1.67 10.22
CA ASN A 73 8.03 1.76 10.91
C ASN A 73 9.09 1.26 9.93
N ALA A 74 10.01 2.16 9.54
CA ALA A 74 11.00 1.83 8.52
C ALA A 74 11.85 0.63 8.91
N ASP A 75 12.09 0.44 10.21
CA ASP A 75 12.89 -0.69 10.69
C ASP A 75 12.19 -2.03 10.45
N ARG A 76 10.89 -2.01 10.20
CA ARG A 76 10.09 -3.22 10.01
C ARG A 76 9.62 -3.39 8.58
N ALA A 77 10.16 -2.58 7.66
CA ALA A 77 9.71 -2.64 6.27
C ALA A 77 9.95 -4.01 5.65
N ASP A 78 11.11 -4.62 5.93
CA ASP A 78 11.41 -5.93 5.38
C ASP A 78 10.48 -7.01 5.93
N THR A 79 10.18 -6.95 7.22
CA THR A 79 9.27 -7.92 7.84
C THR A 79 7.88 -7.78 7.26
N LEU A 80 7.43 -6.56 7.06
CA LEU A 80 6.13 -6.30 6.44
C LEU A 80 6.09 -6.84 5.01
N THR A 81 7.14 -6.58 4.25
CA THR A 81 7.23 -7.06 2.86
C THR A 81 7.15 -8.58 2.82
N GLU A 82 7.87 -9.25 3.71
CA GLU A 82 7.82 -10.71 3.78
C GLU A 82 6.42 -11.22 4.12
N GLY A 83 5.79 -10.60 5.10
CA GLY A 83 4.44 -11.01 5.51
C GLY A 83 3.43 -10.84 4.39
N LEU A 84 3.49 -9.71 3.69
CA LEU A 84 2.60 -9.47 2.56
C LEU A 84 2.87 -10.45 1.42
N THR A 85 4.14 -10.65 1.10
CA THR A 85 4.53 -11.54 0.01
C THR A 85 4.06 -12.95 0.27
N GLU A 86 4.29 -13.46 1.48
CA GLU A 86 3.88 -14.83 1.82
C GLU A 86 2.37 -14.98 1.77
N THR A 87 1.65 -14.02 2.36
CA THR A 87 0.20 -14.12 2.42
C THR A 87 -0.42 -14.03 1.04
N LEU A 88 0.04 -13.09 0.23
CA LEU A 88 -0.60 -12.83 -1.06
C LEU A 88 -0.08 -13.73 -2.17
N LYS A 89 1.03 -14.43 -1.94
CA LYS A 89 1.49 -15.44 -2.87
C LYS A 89 0.45 -16.51 -3.10
N ALA A 90 -0.26 -16.89 -2.07
CA ALA A 90 -1.32 -17.89 -2.17
C ALA A 90 -2.44 -17.45 -3.09
N TYR A 91 -2.58 -16.14 -3.32
CA TYR A 91 -3.58 -15.58 -4.21
C TYR A 91 -2.99 -15.21 -5.57
N GLY A 92 -1.76 -15.61 -5.84
CA GLY A 92 -1.12 -15.34 -7.13
C GLY A 92 -0.73 -13.89 -7.34
N GLN A 93 -0.52 -13.14 -6.27
CA GLN A 93 -0.24 -11.72 -6.36
C GLN A 93 1.24 -11.42 -6.18
N LYS A 94 1.71 -10.38 -6.85
CA LYS A 94 3.04 -9.84 -6.69
C LYS A 94 2.96 -8.58 -5.84
N VAL A 95 3.82 -8.47 -4.83
CA VAL A 95 3.81 -7.36 -3.89
C VAL A 95 5.12 -6.60 -3.97
N THR A 96 5.05 -5.27 -3.95
CA THR A 96 6.22 -4.43 -3.77
C THR A 96 5.95 -3.45 -2.65
N VAL A 97 6.97 -3.14 -1.87
CA VAL A 97 6.90 -2.13 -0.81
C VAL A 97 8.08 -1.20 -1.03
N GLN A 98 7.80 0.08 -1.17
CA GLN A 98 8.83 1.06 -1.45
C GLN A 98 8.68 2.25 -0.51
N LEU A 99 9.72 2.50 0.28
CA LEU A 99 9.74 3.67 1.15
C LEU A 99 9.78 4.93 0.28
N LYS A 100 9.06 5.95 0.70
CA LYS A 100 8.94 7.15 -0.12
C LYS A 100 10.29 7.81 -0.37
N GLY A 101 11.20 7.72 0.58
CA GLY A 101 12.53 8.27 0.40
C GLY A 101 13.29 7.64 -0.75
N ASP A 102 12.88 6.45 -1.18
CA ASP A 102 13.50 5.74 -2.29
C ASP A 102 12.81 6.01 -3.62
N LEU A 103 11.71 6.75 -3.58
CA LEU A 103 10.98 7.12 -4.78
C LEU A 103 11.57 8.38 -5.41
#